data_7663728edd68f164543bbd786a451124
#
_entry.id   7663728edd68f164543bbd786a451124
#
_cell.length_a   1.000
_cell.length_b   1.000
_cell.length_c   1.000
_cell.angle_alpha   90.00
_cell.angle_beta   90.00
_cell.angle_gamma   90.00
#
_symmetry.space_group_name_H-M   'P 1'
#
loop_
_entity.id
_entity.type
_entity.pdbx_description
1 polymer ?
#
loop_
_entity_poly.entity_id
_entity_poly.type
_entity_poly.pdbx_seq_one_letter_code
_entity_poly.pdbx_strand_id
1 'polypeptide(L)'
;MNIKIAIIDIIGIPYDGTTVSKQALGGSESAVCLMSKELHNQGFDVSVFNSCDDNDANPGIYEGVKYYQLSELMNDWQFDIVISSRTVIPFVDPTDYNKLNDQRSTYFIEFNLYERIVKHAKMRILWMHDTFCLGDLLIEPLVVQNRITNIFTLSDFHLTYVANCDHGGKRNFEVLKDKFFSTRNGVRLYDKETDLLGKDKNTFVYNAAVHKGMAPLVEQIWPRVKSYIPQAKLIVIGGFYKFKDSLPDEQEIIWRRLSTAPQNDALDITFTGIITQQEISKILQKSNF
;
A
#
# COMPACT_ATOMS: atom_id res chain seq x y z
N MET A 1 -14.59 -24.14 -13.68
CA MET A 1 -13.19 -23.95 -13.26
C MET A 1 -13.10 -22.62 -12.53
N ASN A 2 -12.57 -22.61 -11.31
CA ASN A 2 -12.35 -21.33 -10.62
C ASN A 2 -11.12 -20.65 -11.24
N ILE A 3 -11.25 -19.36 -11.55
CA ILE A 3 -10.14 -18.53 -12.02
C ILE A 3 -9.11 -18.41 -10.88
N LYS A 4 -7.86 -18.72 -11.19
CA LYS A 4 -6.75 -18.64 -10.22
C LYS A 4 -6.02 -17.31 -10.34
N ILE A 5 -5.92 -16.60 -9.23
CA ILE A 5 -5.28 -15.28 -9.15
C ILE A 5 -4.06 -15.36 -8.22
N ALA A 6 -2.91 -14.90 -8.70
CA ALA A 6 -1.76 -14.61 -7.86
C ALA A 6 -1.65 -13.10 -7.64
N ILE A 7 -1.48 -12.67 -6.39
CA ILE A 7 -1.05 -11.32 -6.03
C ILE A 7 0.36 -11.42 -5.47
N ILE A 8 1.32 -10.73 -6.10
CA ILE A 8 2.74 -10.78 -5.77
C ILE A 8 3.15 -9.42 -5.21
N ASP A 9 3.54 -9.38 -3.94
CA ASP A 9 4.00 -8.17 -3.23
C ASP A 9 5.42 -8.35 -2.69
N ILE A 10 6.42 -8.06 -3.55
CA ILE A 10 7.84 -8.27 -3.26
C ILE A 10 8.39 -7.23 -2.28
N ILE A 11 7.87 -6.00 -2.34
CA ILE A 11 8.43 -4.85 -1.62
C ILE A 11 7.63 -4.46 -0.36
N GLY A 12 6.54 -5.17 -0.08
CA GLY A 12 5.71 -4.97 1.11
C GLY A 12 6.44 -5.34 2.40
N ILE A 13 5.98 -4.79 3.52
CA ILE A 13 6.32 -5.32 4.85
C ILE A 13 5.67 -6.70 5.01
N PRO A 14 6.15 -7.57 5.92
CA PRO A 14 5.52 -8.85 6.20
C PRO A 14 4.06 -8.72 6.67
N TYR A 15 3.14 -9.48 6.08
CA TYR A 15 1.74 -9.55 6.49
C TYR A 15 1.08 -10.87 6.07
N ASP A 16 0.01 -11.23 6.77
CA ASP A 16 -0.94 -12.29 6.41
C ASP A 16 -2.39 -11.77 6.48
N GLY A 17 -3.36 -12.62 6.22
CA GLY A 17 -4.77 -12.21 6.23
C GLY A 17 -5.32 -11.75 7.58
N THR A 18 -4.62 -12.01 8.70
CA THR A 18 -5.01 -11.55 10.03
C THR A 18 -4.36 -10.23 10.42
N THR A 19 -3.27 -9.85 9.77
CA THR A 19 -2.45 -8.69 10.13
C THR A 19 -3.25 -7.40 10.15
N VAL A 20 -4.12 -7.19 9.15
CA VAL A 20 -4.96 -5.98 9.04
C VAL A 20 -5.90 -5.77 10.23
N SER A 21 -6.23 -6.82 10.97
CA SER A 21 -7.08 -6.74 12.17
C SER A 21 -6.31 -6.69 13.48
N LYS A 22 -5.08 -7.19 13.51
CA LYS A 22 -4.28 -7.34 14.72
C LYS A 22 -3.32 -6.18 14.95
N GLN A 23 -2.81 -5.59 13.87
CA GLN A 23 -1.83 -4.52 13.98
C GLN A 23 -2.00 -3.48 12.87
N ALA A 24 -1.32 -2.35 13.01
CA ALA A 24 -1.28 -1.36 11.95
C ALA A 24 -0.54 -1.92 10.73
N LEU A 25 -1.10 -1.65 9.57
CA LEU A 25 -0.58 -2.11 8.29
C LEU A 25 -0.56 -0.94 7.30
N GLY A 26 0.42 -0.93 6.41
CA GLY A 26 0.51 0.07 5.35
C GLY A 26 -0.73 0.06 4.44
N GLY A 27 -0.97 1.18 3.76
CA GLY A 27 -2.15 1.31 2.89
C GLY A 27 -2.16 0.31 1.74
N SER A 28 -1.00 0.05 1.15
CA SER A 28 -0.84 -0.91 0.04
C SER A 28 -1.08 -2.35 0.49
N GLU A 29 -0.48 -2.73 1.60
CA GLU A 29 -0.62 -4.06 2.19
C GLU A 29 -2.06 -4.31 2.65
N SER A 30 -2.67 -3.30 3.30
CA SER A 30 -4.10 -3.34 3.65
C SER A 30 -4.98 -3.51 2.41
N ALA A 31 -4.66 -2.83 1.32
CA ALA A 31 -5.40 -2.96 0.06
C ALA A 31 -5.27 -4.37 -0.53
N VAL A 32 -4.07 -4.98 -0.48
CA VAL A 32 -3.88 -6.37 -0.91
C VAL A 32 -4.71 -7.33 -0.05
N CYS A 33 -4.65 -7.22 1.29
CA CYS A 33 -5.43 -8.07 2.19
C CYS A 33 -6.94 -7.98 1.91
N LEU A 34 -7.46 -6.77 1.78
CA LEU A 34 -8.88 -6.54 1.59
C LEU A 34 -9.35 -6.94 0.19
N MET A 35 -8.56 -6.64 -0.85
CA MET A 35 -8.86 -7.01 -2.22
C MET A 35 -8.84 -8.53 -2.41
N SER A 36 -7.82 -9.21 -1.89
CA SER A 36 -7.71 -10.67 -2.01
C SER A 36 -8.87 -11.39 -1.32
N LYS A 37 -9.30 -10.91 -0.13
CA LYS A 37 -10.47 -11.41 0.55
C LYS A 37 -11.74 -11.21 -0.28
N GLU A 38 -11.94 -10.02 -0.85
CA GLU A 38 -13.13 -9.73 -1.64
C GLU A 38 -13.14 -10.54 -2.96
N LEU A 39 -12.00 -10.68 -3.63
CA LEU A 39 -11.88 -11.56 -4.79
C LEU A 39 -12.23 -13.02 -4.44
N HIS A 40 -11.78 -13.50 -3.28
CA HIS A 40 -12.17 -14.84 -2.81
C HIS A 40 -13.69 -14.94 -2.59
N ASN A 41 -14.31 -13.93 -1.97
CA ASN A 41 -15.77 -13.88 -1.76
C ASN A 41 -16.54 -13.88 -3.08
N GLN A 42 -15.95 -13.35 -4.15
CA GLN A 42 -16.52 -13.42 -5.51
C GLN A 42 -16.29 -14.78 -6.22
N GLY A 43 -15.67 -15.74 -5.54
CA GLY A 43 -15.48 -17.11 -6.03
C GLY A 43 -14.17 -17.36 -6.76
N PHE A 44 -13.19 -16.45 -6.70
CA PHE A 44 -11.86 -16.68 -7.25
C PHE A 44 -10.98 -17.51 -6.29
N ASP A 45 -10.06 -18.30 -6.84
CA ASP A 45 -9.00 -18.97 -6.07
C ASP A 45 -7.80 -18.04 -5.97
N VAL A 46 -7.63 -17.39 -4.80
CA VAL A 46 -6.66 -16.32 -4.60
C VAL A 46 -5.47 -16.77 -3.77
N SER A 47 -4.28 -16.52 -4.29
CA SER A 47 -2.99 -16.73 -3.61
C SER A 47 -2.23 -15.41 -3.53
N VAL A 48 -1.74 -15.06 -2.34
CA VAL A 48 -0.90 -13.88 -2.06
C VAL A 48 0.50 -14.35 -1.75
N PHE A 49 1.50 -13.81 -2.43
CA PHE A 49 2.92 -14.08 -2.22
C PHE A 49 3.60 -12.82 -1.69
N ASN A 50 4.10 -12.88 -0.48
CA ASN A 50 4.77 -11.77 0.20
C ASN A 50 5.82 -12.28 1.22
N SER A 51 6.39 -11.40 2.02
CA SER A 51 7.35 -11.76 3.08
C SER A 51 6.67 -12.24 4.37
N CYS A 52 5.65 -13.12 4.29
CA CYS A 52 4.82 -13.54 5.42
C CYS A 52 5.47 -14.57 6.36
N ASP A 53 6.78 -14.65 6.40
CA ASP A 53 7.58 -15.50 7.30
C ASP A 53 8.33 -14.68 8.35
N ASP A 54 7.99 -13.44 8.53
CA ASP A 54 8.61 -12.50 9.47
C ASP A 54 7.56 -11.66 10.21
N ASN A 55 7.92 -11.09 11.35
CA ASN A 55 7.12 -10.16 12.17
C ASN A 55 5.71 -10.66 12.54
N ASP A 56 5.59 -11.91 13.00
CA ASP A 56 4.34 -12.55 13.39
C ASP A 56 3.33 -12.80 12.25
N ALA A 57 3.72 -12.54 11.01
CA ALA A 57 2.97 -12.95 9.83
C ALA A 57 3.37 -14.37 9.42
N ASN A 58 2.40 -15.22 9.10
CA ASN A 58 2.67 -16.63 8.78
C ASN A 58 2.01 -17.05 7.47
N PRO A 59 2.66 -17.93 6.69
CA PRO A 59 2.01 -18.61 5.59
C PRO A 59 0.79 -19.38 6.10
N GLY A 60 -0.27 -19.41 5.30
CA GLY A 60 -1.49 -20.12 5.70
C GLY A 60 -2.72 -19.75 4.88
N ILE A 61 -3.87 -20.24 5.31
CA ILE A 61 -5.16 -19.88 4.71
C ILE A 61 -5.94 -19.04 5.72
N TYR A 62 -6.27 -17.81 5.31
CA TYR A 62 -7.00 -16.86 6.14
C TYR A 62 -8.21 -16.35 5.37
N GLU A 63 -9.40 -16.55 5.93
CA GLU A 63 -10.67 -16.16 5.29
C GLU A 63 -10.77 -16.66 3.83
N GLY A 64 -10.24 -17.86 3.56
CA GLY A 64 -10.23 -18.51 2.25
C GLY A 64 -9.09 -18.10 1.30
N VAL A 65 -8.36 -17.05 1.59
CA VAL A 65 -7.19 -16.61 0.83
C VAL A 65 -5.93 -17.35 1.29
N LYS A 66 -5.12 -17.81 0.35
CA LYS A 66 -3.85 -18.51 0.61
C LYS A 66 -2.71 -17.50 0.64
N TYR A 67 -1.94 -17.47 1.73
CA TYR A 67 -0.74 -16.64 1.88
C TYR A 67 0.50 -17.52 1.86
N TYR A 68 1.45 -17.17 1.02
CA TYR A 68 2.69 -17.90 0.78
C TYR A 68 3.89 -16.97 0.92
N GLN A 69 5.01 -17.53 1.38
CA GLN A 69 6.30 -16.87 1.30
C GLN A 69 6.69 -16.63 -0.16
N LEU A 70 7.45 -15.56 -0.41
CA LEU A 70 7.96 -15.25 -1.75
C LEU A 70 8.81 -16.40 -2.34
N SER A 71 9.51 -17.16 -1.50
CA SER A 71 10.28 -18.34 -1.91
C SER A 71 9.42 -19.42 -2.56
N GLU A 72 8.15 -19.51 -2.21
CA GLU A 72 7.21 -20.47 -2.83
C GLU A 72 6.93 -20.18 -4.31
N LEU A 73 7.23 -18.98 -4.80
CA LEU A 73 7.18 -18.66 -6.23
C LEU A 73 8.17 -19.50 -7.06
N MET A 74 9.14 -20.18 -6.41
CA MET A 74 10.07 -21.10 -7.08
C MET A 74 9.44 -22.42 -7.52
N ASN A 75 8.26 -22.74 -7.00
CA ASN A 75 7.50 -23.93 -7.37
C ASN A 75 6.78 -23.73 -8.72
N ASP A 76 6.31 -24.82 -9.29
CA ASP A 76 5.55 -24.79 -10.55
C ASP A 76 4.10 -24.36 -10.29
N TRP A 77 3.79 -23.10 -10.62
CA TRP A 77 2.48 -22.51 -10.49
C TRP A 77 1.81 -22.25 -11.83
N GLN A 78 0.49 -22.32 -11.85
CA GLN A 78 -0.32 -21.91 -12.99
C GLN A 78 -1.45 -21.00 -12.50
N PHE A 79 -1.44 -19.74 -12.99
CA PHE A 79 -2.45 -18.73 -12.70
C PHE A 79 -3.09 -18.22 -13.98
N ASP A 80 -4.38 -17.88 -13.91
CA ASP A 80 -5.07 -17.19 -14.99
C ASP A 80 -4.76 -15.68 -14.97
N ILE A 81 -4.57 -15.13 -13.78
CA ILE A 81 -4.31 -13.71 -13.55
C ILE A 81 -3.13 -13.58 -12.58
N VAL A 82 -2.16 -12.74 -12.94
CA VAL A 82 -1.05 -12.34 -12.05
C VAL A 82 -1.12 -10.82 -11.83
N ILE A 83 -1.17 -10.41 -10.57
CA ILE A 83 -1.18 -9.01 -10.14
C ILE A 83 0.13 -8.75 -9.38
N SER A 84 0.94 -7.81 -9.86
CA SER A 84 2.13 -7.34 -9.14
C SER A 84 1.81 -6.04 -8.42
N SER A 85 2.02 -6.00 -7.11
CA SER A 85 1.83 -4.82 -6.28
C SER A 85 3.11 -3.97 -6.28
N ARG A 86 3.01 -2.74 -6.78
CA ARG A 86 4.02 -1.67 -6.68
C ARG A 86 5.37 -1.92 -7.36
N THR A 87 5.53 -2.99 -8.14
CA THR A 87 6.80 -3.27 -8.83
C THR A 87 6.58 -4.01 -10.14
N VAL A 88 7.47 -3.75 -11.11
CA VAL A 88 7.47 -4.47 -12.39
C VAL A 88 8.30 -5.77 -12.35
N ILE A 89 8.98 -6.08 -11.25
CA ILE A 89 9.90 -7.23 -11.14
C ILE A 89 9.32 -8.53 -11.70
N PRO A 90 8.06 -8.94 -11.41
CA PRO A 90 7.52 -10.18 -11.95
C PRO A 90 7.40 -10.24 -13.47
N PHE A 91 7.48 -9.10 -14.16
CA PHE A 91 7.34 -8.98 -15.62
C PHE A 91 8.68 -8.86 -16.36
N VAL A 92 9.77 -8.70 -15.61
CA VAL A 92 11.13 -8.47 -16.14
C VAL A 92 11.83 -9.79 -16.40
N ASP A 93 12.65 -9.85 -17.43
CA ASP A 93 13.55 -10.99 -17.65
C ASP A 93 15.03 -10.64 -17.31
N PRO A 94 15.90 -11.64 -17.25
CA PRO A 94 17.31 -11.43 -16.92
C PRO A 94 18.06 -10.40 -17.82
N THR A 95 17.59 -10.17 -19.03
CA THR A 95 18.23 -9.22 -19.95
C THR A 95 17.93 -7.76 -19.59
N ASP A 96 16.87 -7.51 -18.83
CA ASP A 96 16.50 -6.18 -18.36
C ASP A 96 17.13 -5.80 -17.00
N TYR A 97 17.85 -6.73 -16.36
CA TYR A 97 18.42 -6.60 -15.02
C TYR A 97 19.22 -5.31 -14.81
N ASN A 98 20.06 -4.94 -15.76
CA ASN A 98 20.92 -3.74 -15.64
C ASN A 98 20.13 -2.42 -15.59
N LYS A 99 18.82 -2.46 -15.87
CA LYS A 99 17.93 -1.30 -15.82
C LYS A 99 17.23 -1.15 -14.45
N LEU A 100 17.34 -2.17 -13.60
CA LEU A 100 16.77 -2.20 -12.25
C LEU A 100 17.90 -2.07 -11.24
N ASN A 101 18.01 -0.91 -10.63
CA ASN A 101 19.09 -0.62 -9.66
C ASN A 101 18.69 -1.10 -8.24
N ASP A 102 18.20 -2.35 -8.08
CA ASP A 102 17.77 -2.90 -6.79
C ASP A 102 18.26 -4.34 -6.59
N GLN A 103 19.05 -4.54 -5.53
CA GLN A 103 19.62 -5.86 -5.19
C GLN A 103 18.55 -6.90 -4.81
N ARG A 104 17.41 -6.48 -4.26
CA ARG A 104 16.29 -7.39 -3.91
C ARG A 104 15.65 -8.00 -5.16
N SER A 105 15.74 -7.30 -6.27
CA SER A 105 15.23 -7.75 -7.56
C SER A 105 16.01 -8.91 -8.16
N THR A 106 17.32 -9.02 -7.84
CA THR A 106 18.25 -9.97 -8.43
C THR A 106 17.74 -11.40 -8.37
N TYR A 107 17.32 -11.84 -7.19
CA TYR A 107 16.87 -13.20 -6.96
C TYR A 107 15.68 -13.62 -7.86
N PHE A 108 14.67 -12.76 -7.98
CA PHE A 108 13.47 -13.09 -8.79
C PHE A 108 13.74 -12.98 -10.28
N ILE A 109 14.66 -12.11 -10.69
CA ILE A 109 15.06 -11.95 -12.08
C ILE A 109 15.93 -13.12 -12.51
N GLU A 110 16.92 -13.53 -11.72
CA GLU A 110 17.77 -14.71 -11.98
C GLU A 110 16.93 -15.98 -12.04
N PHE A 111 15.89 -16.12 -11.21
CA PHE A 111 14.93 -17.21 -11.28
C PHE A 111 14.08 -17.18 -12.55
N ASN A 112 14.05 -16.04 -13.27
CA ASN A 112 13.24 -15.81 -14.46
C ASN A 112 11.75 -16.08 -14.23
N LEU A 113 11.20 -15.43 -13.20
CA LEU A 113 9.81 -15.58 -12.77
C LEU A 113 8.82 -15.32 -13.92
N TYR A 114 9.14 -14.38 -14.83
CA TYR A 114 8.32 -14.10 -15.99
C TYR A 114 8.15 -15.33 -16.85
N GLU A 115 9.24 -15.94 -17.29
CA GLU A 115 9.22 -17.09 -18.22
C GLU A 115 8.58 -18.35 -17.58
N ARG A 116 8.81 -18.55 -16.29
CA ARG A 116 8.34 -19.76 -15.61
C ARG A 116 6.86 -19.71 -15.22
N ILE A 117 6.36 -18.56 -14.80
CA ILE A 117 5.03 -18.42 -14.22
C ILE A 117 4.20 -17.37 -14.93
N VAL A 118 4.71 -16.14 -15.01
CA VAL A 118 3.90 -14.95 -15.30
C VAL A 118 3.41 -14.93 -16.75
N LYS A 119 4.24 -15.32 -17.70
CA LYS A 119 3.88 -15.31 -19.14
C LYS A 119 2.69 -16.21 -19.48
N HIS A 120 2.44 -17.23 -18.67
CA HIS A 120 1.35 -18.18 -18.88
C HIS A 120 -0.01 -17.62 -18.44
N ALA A 121 -0.02 -16.56 -17.63
CA ALA A 121 -1.24 -15.89 -17.20
C ALA A 121 -1.87 -15.10 -18.37
N LYS A 122 -3.20 -15.18 -18.48
CA LYS A 122 -3.97 -14.42 -19.49
C LYS A 122 -3.95 -12.93 -19.23
N MET A 123 -4.00 -12.53 -17.93
CA MET A 123 -3.90 -11.15 -17.50
C MET A 123 -2.68 -10.96 -16.59
N ARG A 124 -1.89 -9.95 -16.89
CA ARG A 124 -0.67 -9.60 -16.19
C ARG A 124 -0.77 -8.13 -15.80
N ILE A 125 -1.08 -7.89 -14.54
CA ILE A 125 -1.55 -6.59 -14.04
C ILE A 125 -0.47 -5.98 -13.16
N LEU A 126 -0.04 -4.76 -13.46
CA LEU A 126 0.70 -3.91 -12.54
C LEU A 126 -0.30 -3.09 -11.73
N TRP A 127 -0.34 -3.28 -10.41
CA TRP A 127 -1.18 -2.50 -9.51
C TRP A 127 -0.36 -1.44 -8.80
N MET A 128 -0.55 -0.19 -9.20
CA MET A 128 0.16 0.96 -8.66
C MET A 128 -0.61 1.55 -7.48
N HIS A 129 0.08 1.74 -6.36
CA HIS A 129 -0.46 2.37 -5.16
C HIS A 129 0.09 3.78 -4.93
N ASP A 130 1.27 4.05 -5.48
CA ASP A 130 1.98 5.33 -5.40
C ASP A 130 2.21 5.91 -6.81
N THR A 131 2.65 7.16 -6.86
CA THR A 131 2.95 7.86 -8.12
C THR A 131 4.16 7.28 -8.86
N PHE A 132 4.90 6.40 -8.24
CA PHE A 132 6.00 5.64 -8.82
C PHE A 132 5.92 4.17 -8.38
N CYS A 133 6.61 3.28 -9.10
CA CYS A 133 6.83 1.90 -8.67
C CYS A 133 8.29 1.50 -8.92
N LEU A 134 8.72 0.44 -8.25
CA LEU A 134 10.05 -0.10 -8.51
C LEU A 134 10.15 -0.61 -9.95
N GLY A 135 11.06 -0.01 -10.72
CA GLY A 135 11.27 -0.29 -12.14
C GLY A 135 10.29 0.42 -13.08
N ASP A 136 9.74 1.56 -12.67
CA ASP A 136 8.74 2.32 -13.43
C ASP A 136 9.21 2.75 -14.83
N LEU A 137 10.52 2.94 -15.06
CA LEU A 137 11.07 3.20 -16.39
C LEU A 137 10.87 2.05 -17.38
N LEU A 138 10.61 0.85 -16.89
CA LEU A 138 10.35 -0.34 -17.71
C LEU A 138 8.87 -0.52 -18.06
N ILE A 139 7.94 0.28 -17.52
CA ILE A 139 6.50 0.09 -17.75
C ILE A 139 6.17 0.12 -19.23
N GLU A 140 6.60 1.14 -19.95
CA GLU A 140 6.31 1.26 -21.39
C GLU A 140 6.93 0.12 -22.21
N PRO A 141 8.22 -0.21 -22.10
CA PRO A 141 8.79 -1.36 -22.78
C PRO A 141 8.07 -2.69 -22.50
N LEU A 142 7.68 -2.93 -21.24
CA LEU A 142 6.99 -4.16 -20.83
C LEU A 142 5.56 -4.23 -21.38
N VAL A 143 4.88 -3.09 -21.52
CA VAL A 143 3.56 -3.02 -22.18
C VAL A 143 3.68 -3.27 -23.68
N VAL A 144 4.65 -2.63 -24.36
CA VAL A 144 4.92 -2.84 -25.79
C VAL A 144 5.25 -4.29 -26.09
N GLN A 145 6.01 -4.95 -25.21
CA GLN A 145 6.33 -6.38 -25.32
C GLN A 145 5.16 -7.29 -24.89
N ASN A 146 4.01 -6.74 -24.55
CA ASN A 146 2.86 -7.45 -23.99
C ASN A 146 3.18 -8.28 -22.75
N ARG A 147 4.16 -7.87 -21.93
CA ARG A 147 4.47 -8.50 -20.64
C ARG A 147 3.58 -7.98 -19.53
N ILE A 148 3.16 -6.72 -19.62
CA ILE A 148 2.08 -6.11 -18.80
C ILE A 148 0.88 -5.92 -19.72
N THR A 149 -0.26 -6.49 -19.35
CA THR A 149 -1.51 -6.37 -20.13
C THR A 149 -2.37 -5.19 -19.64
N ASN A 150 -2.31 -4.90 -18.34
CA ASN A 150 -3.14 -3.89 -17.68
C ASN A 150 -2.36 -3.20 -16.58
N ILE A 151 -2.68 -1.92 -16.32
CA ILE A 151 -2.11 -1.13 -15.23
C ILE A 151 -3.27 -0.59 -14.42
N PHE A 152 -3.33 -0.94 -13.14
CA PHE A 152 -4.34 -0.43 -12.22
C PHE A 152 -3.79 0.77 -11.45
N THR A 153 -4.56 1.85 -11.44
CA THR A 153 -4.28 3.09 -10.70
C THR A 153 -5.43 3.40 -9.75
N LEU A 154 -5.18 4.23 -8.72
CA LEU A 154 -6.15 4.50 -7.66
C LEU A 154 -7.16 5.60 -7.99
N SER A 155 -6.91 6.38 -9.05
CA SER A 155 -7.79 7.46 -9.49
C SER A 155 -7.42 7.92 -10.89
N ASP A 156 -8.30 8.70 -11.51
CA ASP A 156 -8.04 9.30 -12.82
C ASP A 156 -6.89 10.33 -12.75
N PHE A 157 -6.76 11.03 -11.60
CA PHE A 157 -5.59 11.88 -11.35
C PHE A 157 -4.29 11.04 -11.31
N HIS A 158 -4.29 9.92 -10.57
CA HIS A 158 -3.15 9.02 -10.49
C HIS A 158 -2.78 8.46 -11.87
N LEU A 159 -3.79 8.04 -12.66
CA LEU A 159 -3.62 7.62 -14.04
C LEU A 159 -2.91 8.71 -14.86
N THR A 160 -3.46 9.92 -14.86
CA THR A 160 -2.90 11.06 -15.61
C THR A 160 -1.48 11.39 -15.15
N TYR A 161 -1.23 11.36 -13.84
CA TYR A 161 0.10 11.61 -13.28
C TYR A 161 1.11 10.58 -13.77
N VAL A 162 0.82 9.27 -13.60
CA VAL A 162 1.73 8.18 -14.01
C VAL A 162 1.98 8.19 -15.51
N ALA A 163 0.94 8.49 -16.32
CA ALA A 163 1.05 8.54 -17.76
C ALA A 163 1.92 9.70 -18.28
N ASN A 164 1.96 10.82 -17.54
CA ASN A 164 2.69 12.03 -17.93
C ASN A 164 3.96 12.28 -17.13
N CYS A 165 4.25 11.44 -16.11
CA CYS A 165 5.38 11.67 -15.23
C CYS A 165 6.70 11.41 -15.97
N ASP A 166 7.58 12.43 -15.95
CA ASP A 166 8.89 12.39 -16.55
C ASP A 166 9.96 11.94 -15.53
N HIS A 167 9.99 10.66 -15.22
CA HIS A 167 11.05 10.05 -14.40
C HIS A 167 12.26 9.63 -15.26
N GLY A 168 12.74 10.53 -16.15
CA GLY A 168 13.92 10.31 -17.00
C GLY A 168 13.62 10.03 -18.47
N GLY A 169 12.40 10.30 -18.91
CA GLY A 169 11.99 10.25 -20.31
C GLY A 169 10.48 10.38 -20.49
N LYS A 170 10.06 11.04 -21.54
CA LYS A 170 8.62 11.13 -21.86
C LYS A 170 8.09 9.75 -22.17
N ARG A 171 7.14 9.27 -21.37
CA ARG A 171 6.38 8.06 -21.69
C ARG A 171 5.49 8.33 -22.88
N ASN A 172 5.38 7.34 -23.75
CA ASN A 172 4.43 7.42 -24.84
C ASN A 172 3.03 7.07 -24.34
N PHE A 173 2.29 8.09 -23.88
CA PHE A 173 0.94 7.93 -23.36
C PHE A 173 0.00 7.21 -24.33
N GLU A 174 0.14 7.44 -25.62
CA GLU A 174 -0.70 6.83 -26.66
C GLU A 174 -0.56 5.28 -26.65
N VAL A 175 0.60 4.76 -26.32
CA VAL A 175 0.84 3.32 -26.17
C VAL A 175 0.18 2.76 -24.92
N LEU A 176 0.11 3.56 -23.87
CA LEU A 176 -0.29 3.12 -22.52
C LEU A 176 -1.77 3.34 -22.22
N LYS A 177 -2.43 4.31 -22.87
CA LYS A 177 -3.79 4.81 -22.52
C LYS A 177 -4.84 3.71 -22.38
N ASP A 178 -4.83 2.73 -23.28
CA ASP A 178 -5.79 1.63 -23.29
C ASP A 178 -5.47 0.51 -22.28
N LYS A 179 -4.35 0.63 -21.58
CA LYS A 179 -3.89 -0.33 -20.56
C LYS A 179 -4.15 0.13 -19.14
N PHE A 180 -4.44 1.41 -18.95
CA PHE A 180 -4.72 1.99 -17.64
C PHE A 180 -6.19 1.83 -17.25
N PHE A 181 -6.39 1.42 -16.00
CA PHE A 181 -7.71 1.33 -15.39
C PHE A 181 -7.68 1.97 -14.00
N SER A 182 -8.53 2.95 -13.78
CA SER A 182 -8.74 3.55 -12.46
C SER A 182 -9.65 2.64 -11.64
N THR A 183 -9.05 1.87 -10.71
CA THR A 183 -9.79 0.91 -9.88
C THR A 183 -10.33 1.52 -8.61
N ARG A 184 -9.74 2.64 -8.16
CA ARG A 184 -9.95 3.28 -6.86
C ARG A 184 -9.59 2.33 -5.69
N ASN A 185 -9.46 2.87 -4.50
CA ASN A 185 -9.38 2.06 -3.29
C ASN A 185 -10.79 1.74 -2.81
N GLY A 186 -10.99 0.49 -2.40
CA GLY A 186 -12.20 0.08 -1.72
C GLY A 186 -12.31 0.72 -0.34
N VAL A 187 -13.53 0.89 0.15
CA VAL A 187 -13.80 1.34 1.51
C VAL A 187 -14.57 0.24 2.23
N ARG A 188 -14.09 -0.15 3.42
CA ARG A 188 -14.89 -1.01 4.29
C ARG A 188 -16.04 -0.18 4.85
N LEU A 189 -17.27 -0.55 4.51
CA LEU A 189 -18.44 0.02 5.13
C LEU A 189 -18.56 -0.60 6.53
N TYR A 190 -18.17 0.15 7.54
CA TYR A 190 -18.56 -0.13 8.92
C TYR A 190 -20.02 0.26 9.08
N ASP A 191 -20.74 -0.41 10.01
CA ASP A 191 -22.19 -0.36 10.16
C ASP A 191 -22.83 0.99 9.79
N LYS A 192 -23.85 0.93 8.94
CA LYS A 192 -24.52 2.10 8.34
C LYS A 192 -25.21 3.03 9.35
N GLU A 193 -25.31 2.62 10.60
CA GLU A 193 -25.97 3.36 11.69
C GLU A 193 -25.02 4.21 12.53
N THR A 194 -23.91 4.66 11.96
CA THR A 194 -23.09 5.64 12.67
C THR A 194 -23.88 6.92 12.76
N ASP A 195 -24.38 7.21 13.95
CA ASP A 195 -25.11 8.45 14.25
C ASP A 195 -24.20 9.64 14.00
N LEU A 196 -24.37 10.26 12.85
CA LEU A 196 -23.61 11.47 12.48
C LEU A 196 -23.85 12.63 13.46
N LEU A 197 -24.92 12.57 14.26
CA LEU A 197 -25.24 13.54 15.29
C LEU A 197 -24.35 13.41 16.53
N GLY A 198 -23.71 12.24 16.75
CA GLY A 198 -22.80 12.00 17.86
C GLY A 198 -21.35 12.41 17.62
N LYS A 199 -20.99 12.97 16.45
CA LYS A 199 -19.62 13.38 16.16
C LYS A 199 -19.22 14.64 16.95
N ASP A 200 -18.02 14.63 17.56
CA ASP A 200 -17.42 15.81 18.14
C ASP A 200 -16.93 16.75 17.04
N LYS A 201 -17.64 17.84 16.85
CA LYS A 201 -17.36 18.85 15.80
C LYS A 201 -16.01 19.54 15.95
N ASN A 202 -15.41 19.45 17.13
CA ASN A 202 -14.13 20.09 17.44
C ASN A 202 -12.95 19.13 17.44
N THR A 203 -13.17 17.83 17.16
CA THR A 203 -12.10 16.85 17.07
C THR A 203 -11.64 16.66 15.63
N PHE A 204 -10.39 16.99 15.39
CA PHE A 204 -9.67 16.86 14.13
C PHE A 204 -8.75 15.64 14.19
N VAL A 205 -8.58 14.94 13.07
CA VAL A 205 -7.73 13.74 13.00
C VAL A 205 -6.70 13.88 11.90
N TYR A 206 -5.45 13.64 12.25
CA TYR A 206 -4.38 13.44 11.28
C TYR A 206 -4.03 11.96 11.24
N ASN A 207 -4.19 11.33 10.08
CA ASN A 207 -3.90 9.91 9.88
C ASN A 207 -3.02 9.73 8.64
N ALA A 208 -1.73 10.00 8.79
CA ALA A 208 -0.75 9.82 7.72
C ALA A 208 0.66 9.63 8.29
N ALA A 209 1.60 9.20 7.42
CA ALA A 209 3.01 9.09 7.79
C ALA A 209 3.63 10.44 8.15
N VAL A 210 4.66 10.43 8.98
CA VAL A 210 5.33 11.62 9.54
C VAL A 210 5.75 12.62 8.45
N HIS A 211 6.34 12.12 7.35
CA HIS A 211 6.82 12.95 6.23
C HIS A 211 5.70 13.60 5.40
N LYS A 212 4.43 13.23 5.63
CA LYS A 212 3.28 13.80 4.91
C LYS A 212 2.72 15.07 5.55
N GLY A 213 3.57 15.88 6.18
CA GLY A 213 3.19 17.19 6.68
C GLY A 213 2.84 17.26 8.18
N MET A 214 3.19 16.25 8.98
CA MET A 214 2.91 16.23 10.41
C MET A 214 3.57 17.40 11.14
N ALA A 215 4.86 17.66 10.88
CA ALA A 215 5.57 18.74 11.57
C ALA A 215 4.95 20.13 11.30
N PRO A 216 4.75 20.58 10.06
CA PRO A 216 4.07 21.85 9.81
C PRO A 216 2.64 21.89 10.37
N LEU A 217 1.89 20.77 10.37
CA LEU A 217 0.58 20.74 11.01
C LEU A 217 0.68 21.05 12.51
N VAL A 218 1.51 20.30 13.23
CA VAL A 218 1.59 20.38 14.70
C VAL A 218 2.24 21.70 15.17
N GLU A 219 3.30 22.14 14.50
CA GLU A 219 4.11 23.27 14.95
C GLU A 219 3.64 24.64 14.45
N GLN A 220 3.00 24.69 13.29
CA GLN A 220 2.66 25.97 12.64
C GLN A 220 1.15 26.16 12.45
N ILE A 221 0.44 25.13 12.01
CA ILE A 221 -0.97 25.23 11.67
C ILE A 221 -1.84 25.09 12.92
N TRP A 222 -1.59 24.05 13.71
CA TRP A 222 -2.45 23.72 14.85
C TRP A 222 -2.52 24.81 15.92
N PRO A 223 -1.43 25.48 16.34
CA PRO A 223 -1.51 26.60 17.28
C PRO A 223 -2.43 27.73 16.78
N ARG A 224 -2.46 27.97 15.46
CA ARG A 224 -3.37 28.96 14.86
C ARG A 224 -4.82 28.47 14.91
N VAL A 225 -5.08 27.21 14.56
CA VAL A 225 -6.42 26.64 14.68
C VAL A 225 -6.92 26.77 16.12
N LYS A 226 -6.07 26.41 17.08
CA LYS A 226 -6.38 26.48 18.51
C LYS A 226 -6.69 27.91 19.00
N SER A 227 -6.03 28.93 18.44
CA SER A 227 -6.30 30.32 18.77
C SER A 227 -7.66 30.82 18.27
N TYR A 228 -8.17 30.27 17.15
CA TYR A 228 -9.50 30.60 16.61
C TYR A 228 -10.61 29.71 17.18
N ILE A 229 -10.29 28.47 17.50
CA ILE A 229 -11.23 27.47 18.03
C ILE A 229 -10.63 26.87 19.32
N PRO A 230 -10.76 27.56 20.47
CA PRO A 230 -10.13 27.13 21.74
C PRO A 230 -10.48 25.72 22.17
N GLN A 231 -11.66 25.22 21.83
CA GLN A 231 -12.14 23.86 22.13
C GLN A 231 -11.68 22.79 21.13
N ALA A 232 -10.94 23.17 20.07
CA ALA A 232 -10.45 22.20 19.09
C ALA A 232 -9.47 21.21 19.71
N LYS A 233 -9.57 19.95 19.31
CA LYS A 233 -8.68 18.84 19.71
C LYS A 233 -8.08 18.23 18.47
N LEU A 234 -6.82 17.85 18.52
CA LEU A 234 -6.12 17.15 17.45
C LEU A 234 -5.71 15.75 17.90
N ILE A 235 -6.16 14.75 17.18
CA ILE A 235 -5.69 13.37 17.35
C ILE A 235 -4.73 13.07 16.20
N VAL A 236 -3.48 12.80 16.54
CA VAL A 236 -2.43 12.39 15.58
C VAL A 236 -2.28 10.89 15.64
N ILE A 237 -2.75 10.22 14.60
CA ILE A 237 -2.67 8.77 14.45
C ILE A 237 -1.46 8.42 13.60
N GLY A 238 -0.73 7.39 13.98
CA GLY A 238 0.42 6.88 13.25
C GLY A 238 1.70 7.00 14.05
N GLY A 239 2.80 6.78 13.38
CA GLY A 239 4.12 6.73 13.94
C GLY A 239 5.09 6.44 12.81
N PHE A 240 6.17 5.81 13.14
CA PHE A 240 7.11 5.28 12.14
C PHE A 240 7.18 3.76 12.32
N TYR A 241 7.29 3.05 11.20
CA TYR A 241 7.62 1.63 11.23
C TYR A 241 9.11 1.46 11.39
N LYS A 242 9.51 0.81 12.47
CA LYS A 242 10.90 0.42 12.65
C LYS A 242 11.12 -0.91 11.91
N PHE A 243 11.86 -0.87 10.81
CA PHE A 243 12.45 -2.10 10.30
C PHE A 243 13.45 -2.60 11.35
N LYS A 244 13.40 -3.90 11.69
CA LYS A 244 14.42 -4.52 12.54
C LYS A 244 15.81 -4.07 12.04
N ASP A 245 16.63 -3.53 12.94
CA ASP A 245 18.01 -3.12 12.69
C ASP A 245 18.25 -1.80 11.90
N SER A 246 17.23 -1.00 11.63
CA SER A 246 17.45 0.34 11.09
C SER A 246 17.84 1.33 12.19
N LEU A 247 18.82 2.21 11.88
CA LEU A 247 19.09 3.40 12.70
C LEU A 247 17.82 4.28 12.77
N PRO A 248 17.64 5.08 13.84
CA PRO A 248 16.57 6.07 13.89
C PRO A 248 16.67 6.95 12.65
N ASP A 249 15.67 6.86 11.77
CA ASP A 249 15.59 7.72 10.61
C ASP A 249 15.08 9.13 11.01
N GLU A 250 15.17 10.06 10.09
CA GLU A 250 14.68 11.42 10.31
C GLU A 250 13.21 11.44 10.76
N GLN A 251 12.39 10.50 10.32
CA GLN A 251 10.98 10.39 10.67
C GLN A 251 10.79 9.98 12.14
N GLU A 252 11.61 9.08 12.66
CA GLU A 252 11.60 8.71 14.08
C GLU A 252 11.98 9.92 14.95
N ILE A 253 13.01 10.65 14.56
CA ILE A 253 13.46 11.85 15.28
C ILE A 253 12.34 12.87 15.32
N ILE A 254 11.70 13.15 14.18
CA ILE A 254 10.58 14.10 14.10
C ILE A 254 9.40 13.61 14.95
N TRP A 255 9.02 12.35 14.84
CA TRP A 255 7.93 11.78 15.63
C TRP A 255 8.18 11.92 17.14
N ARG A 256 9.36 11.51 17.62
CA ARG A 256 9.72 11.58 19.03
C ARG A 256 9.66 13.03 19.53
N ARG A 257 10.25 13.97 18.79
CA ARG A 257 10.23 15.39 19.12
C ARG A 257 8.80 15.95 19.23
N LEU A 258 7.93 15.63 18.29
CA LEU A 258 6.56 16.14 18.28
C LEU A 258 5.68 15.47 19.33
N SER A 259 5.78 14.15 19.50
CA SER A 259 4.89 13.40 20.40
C SER A 259 5.20 13.64 21.88
N THR A 260 6.43 14.03 22.22
CA THR A 260 6.84 14.34 23.61
C THR A 260 6.92 15.84 23.91
N ALA A 261 6.48 16.68 23.00
CA ALA A 261 6.56 18.12 23.17
C ALA A 261 5.66 18.60 24.34
N PRO A 262 6.18 19.36 25.32
CA PRO A 262 5.45 19.74 26.53
C PRO A 262 4.22 20.63 26.26
N GLN A 263 4.17 21.31 25.13
CA GLN A 263 3.01 22.13 24.74
C GLN A 263 1.80 21.32 24.24
N ASN A 264 1.94 20.02 24.04
CA ASN A 264 0.85 19.18 23.49
C ASN A 264 -0.40 19.23 24.36
N ASP A 265 -0.26 19.16 25.67
CA ASP A 265 -1.40 19.24 26.60
C ASP A 265 -2.13 20.60 26.50
N ALA A 266 -1.38 21.70 26.44
CA ALA A 266 -1.96 23.05 26.32
C ALA A 266 -2.63 23.30 24.97
N LEU A 267 -2.22 22.55 23.94
CA LEU A 267 -2.77 22.62 22.58
C LEU A 267 -3.83 21.52 22.30
N ASP A 268 -4.19 20.70 23.29
CA ASP A 268 -5.10 19.55 23.13
C ASP A 268 -4.70 18.64 21.97
N ILE A 269 -3.41 18.27 21.89
CA ILE A 269 -2.88 17.34 20.89
C ILE A 269 -2.64 15.99 21.55
N THR A 270 -3.28 14.95 21.01
CA THR A 270 -3.09 13.58 21.46
C THR A 270 -2.40 12.76 20.38
N PHE A 271 -1.27 12.16 20.69
CA PHE A 271 -0.56 11.20 19.82
C PHE A 271 -0.92 9.77 20.23
N THR A 272 -1.54 9.02 19.34
CA THR A 272 -1.97 7.63 19.63
C THR A 272 -0.86 6.61 19.42
N GLY A 273 0.18 6.96 18.66
CA GLY A 273 1.10 5.97 18.13
C GLY A 273 0.46 5.11 17.03
N ILE A 274 1.07 3.96 16.80
CA ILE A 274 0.59 2.97 15.84
C ILE A 274 -0.58 2.21 16.46
N ILE A 275 -1.74 2.26 15.83
CA ILE A 275 -2.98 1.60 16.25
C ILE A 275 -3.61 0.81 15.10
N THR A 276 -4.48 -0.13 15.42
CA THR A 276 -5.14 -0.99 14.44
C THR A 276 -6.13 -0.21 13.56
N GLN A 277 -6.45 -0.75 12.38
CA GLN A 277 -7.47 -0.18 11.50
C GLN A 277 -8.85 -0.09 12.18
N GLN A 278 -9.17 -1.00 13.09
CA GLN A 278 -10.41 -0.96 13.85
C GLN A 278 -10.43 0.22 14.84
N GLU A 279 -9.31 0.51 15.50
CA GLU A 279 -9.19 1.66 16.40
C GLU A 279 -9.24 2.97 15.63
N ILE A 280 -8.56 3.05 14.47
CA ILE A 280 -8.66 4.19 13.55
C ILE A 280 -10.12 4.45 13.19
N SER A 281 -10.86 3.41 12.80
CA SER A 281 -12.27 3.53 12.45
C SER A 281 -13.10 4.11 13.58
N LYS A 282 -12.91 3.63 14.84
CA LYS A 282 -13.61 4.15 16.01
C LYS A 282 -13.33 5.63 16.27
N ILE A 283 -12.09 6.07 16.04
CA ILE A 283 -11.71 7.49 16.17
C ILE A 283 -12.41 8.31 15.08
N LEU A 284 -12.33 7.87 13.82
CA LEU A 284 -12.94 8.58 12.69
C LEU A 284 -14.47 8.66 12.79
N GLN A 285 -15.13 7.64 13.36
CA GLN A 285 -16.58 7.66 13.61
C GLN A 285 -16.99 8.74 14.60
N LYS A 286 -16.12 9.07 15.56
CA LYS A 286 -16.38 10.08 16.60
C LYS A 286 -15.88 11.46 16.25
N SER A 287 -15.06 11.59 15.22
CA SER A 287 -14.44 12.84 14.79
C SER A 287 -15.18 13.43 13.60
N ASN A 288 -15.06 14.73 13.42
CA ASN A 288 -15.74 15.42 12.32
C ASN A 288 -14.85 15.56 11.08
N PHE A 289 -13.53 15.59 11.27
CA PHE A 289 -12.52 15.75 10.21
C PHE A 289 -11.30 14.89 10.49
#